data_7c6eebadc39d71622b5d8779530c9273
#
_entry.id   7c6eebadc39d71622b5d8779530c9273
#
_cell.length_a   1.000
_cell.length_b   1.000
_cell.length_c   1.000
_cell.angle_alpha   90.00
_cell.angle_beta   90.00
_cell.angle_gamma   90.00
#
_symmetry.space_group_name_H-M   'P 1'
#
loop_
_entity.id
_entity.type
_entity.pdbx_description
1 polymer ?
#
loop_
_entity_poly.entity_id
_entity_poly.type
_entity_poly.pdbx_seq_one_letter_code
_entity_poly.pdbx_strand_id
1 'polypeptide(L)'
;RLIEKTRTGSVVNVLSTTAPKGGMNVKLSLDIDFQQVCEEALRENIEATRLKQQERIQKNYARYQKLRENPEEDIQTAQTGAIVVMEVKTGKIKAMASNPQYDPNVFTDGVDEEEMQTLFGENSNQPTLNRAIGIRTAPGSIFKMATGFAGLMEGAITIDTLISDRSPYYYFVSDPTVKVEANAPSCWVGNTARHANLDLAHALAVSCNYFFFTVADRVGIDRLNYWAGQLGLSGTTGVELPGELSVQIGGQSVRYDNTKTLSQQSSAIPRLIYNQIAAHLRTIMEEAGINATYEQLTHCAERLLELLLVQLSQ
;
A
#
# COMPACT_ATOMS: atom_id res chain seq x y z
N ARG A 1 -41.09 -10.74 -8.66
CA ARG A 1 -42.00 -10.77 -9.83
C ARG A 1 -41.51 -11.80 -10.85
N LEU A 2 -42.39 -12.68 -11.30
CA LEU A 2 -42.20 -13.47 -12.49
C LEU A 2 -42.87 -12.73 -13.64
N ILE A 3 -42.11 -12.37 -14.68
CA ILE A 3 -42.58 -11.52 -15.78
C ILE A 3 -42.27 -12.19 -17.11
N GLU A 4 -43.14 -12.01 -18.06
CA GLU A 4 -42.96 -12.37 -19.46
C GLU A 4 -42.44 -11.14 -20.23
N LYS A 5 -41.31 -11.31 -20.94
CA LYS A 5 -40.68 -10.21 -21.69
C LYS A 5 -40.69 -10.50 -23.19
N THR A 6 -40.80 -9.46 -24.00
CA THR A 6 -40.47 -9.53 -25.43
C THR A 6 -39.01 -9.84 -25.65
N ARG A 7 -38.65 -10.20 -26.85
CA ARG A 7 -37.26 -10.35 -27.30
C ARG A 7 -36.43 -9.06 -27.14
N THR A 8 -37.10 -7.90 -27.08
CA THR A 8 -36.50 -6.57 -26.90
C THR A 8 -36.47 -6.12 -25.44
N GLY A 9 -36.89 -7.01 -24.48
CA GLY A 9 -36.82 -6.75 -23.06
C GLY A 9 -38.05 -6.07 -22.44
N SER A 10 -39.05 -5.62 -23.24
CA SER A 10 -40.27 -5.01 -22.73
C SER A 10 -41.14 -6.05 -21.99
N VAL A 11 -41.69 -5.68 -20.84
CA VAL A 11 -42.58 -6.56 -20.07
C VAL A 11 -43.91 -6.69 -20.79
N VAL A 12 -44.29 -7.93 -21.14
CA VAL A 12 -45.58 -8.25 -21.81
C VAL A 12 -46.64 -8.59 -20.77
N ASN A 13 -46.25 -9.40 -19.77
CA ASN A 13 -47.18 -9.87 -18.77
C ASN A 13 -46.50 -10.07 -17.41
N VAL A 14 -47.23 -9.89 -16.31
CA VAL A 14 -46.79 -10.20 -14.95
C VAL A 14 -47.48 -11.49 -14.50
N LEU A 15 -46.75 -12.59 -14.55
CA LEU A 15 -47.29 -13.91 -14.24
C LEU A 15 -47.53 -14.14 -12.77
N SER A 16 -46.66 -13.60 -11.92
CA SER A 16 -46.86 -13.61 -10.47
C SER A 16 -46.12 -12.47 -9.78
N THR A 17 -46.62 -12.02 -8.68
CA THR A 17 -45.96 -11.04 -7.80
C THR A 17 -46.01 -11.58 -6.38
N THR A 18 -44.84 -11.78 -5.78
CA THR A 18 -44.70 -12.06 -4.36
C THR A 18 -44.52 -10.71 -3.64
N ALA A 19 -45.37 -10.43 -2.68
CA ALA A 19 -45.22 -9.22 -1.89
C ALA A 19 -43.87 -9.21 -1.17
N PRO A 20 -43.15 -8.09 -1.12
CA PRO A 20 -41.94 -7.98 -0.34
C PRO A 20 -42.26 -8.17 1.15
N LYS A 21 -41.36 -8.87 1.85
CA LYS A 21 -41.41 -8.93 3.32
C LYS A 21 -40.47 -7.89 3.88
N GLY A 22 -40.88 -7.15 4.89
CA GLY A 22 -40.02 -6.23 5.62
C GLY A 22 -38.81 -6.96 6.19
N GLY A 23 -37.63 -6.40 6.04
CA GLY A 23 -36.42 -6.90 6.67
C GLY A 23 -36.33 -6.51 8.14
N MET A 24 -35.28 -6.95 8.83
CA MET A 24 -34.97 -6.53 10.18
C MET A 24 -34.28 -5.14 10.18
N ASN A 25 -34.44 -4.41 11.30
CA ASN A 25 -33.69 -3.17 11.49
C ASN A 25 -32.22 -3.48 11.71
N VAL A 26 -31.34 -2.70 11.04
CA VAL A 26 -29.89 -2.77 11.22
C VAL A 26 -29.45 -1.51 11.98
N LYS A 27 -28.76 -1.71 13.12
CA LYS A 27 -28.15 -0.62 13.89
C LYS A 27 -26.67 -0.56 13.58
N LEU A 28 -26.21 0.54 12.97
CA LEU A 28 -24.81 0.79 12.67
C LEU A 28 -24.08 1.36 13.90
N SER A 29 -22.75 1.23 13.90
CA SER A 29 -21.87 1.85 14.91
C SER A 29 -21.50 3.29 14.56
N LEU A 30 -21.90 3.76 13.38
CA LEU A 30 -21.64 5.13 12.90
C LEU A 30 -22.36 6.15 13.79
N ASP A 31 -21.70 7.27 14.03
CA ASP A 31 -22.25 8.48 14.61
C ASP A 31 -22.55 9.44 13.47
N ILE A 32 -23.84 9.76 13.26
CA ILE A 32 -24.25 10.50 12.05
C ILE A 32 -23.72 11.93 12.01
N ASP A 33 -23.70 12.60 13.17
CA ASP A 33 -23.18 13.97 13.25
C ASP A 33 -21.67 13.99 12.98
N PHE A 34 -20.96 13.01 13.53
CA PHE A 34 -19.52 12.86 13.29
C PHE A 34 -19.20 12.42 11.86
N GLN A 35 -20.06 11.59 11.27
CA GLN A 35 -19.96 11.20 9.85
C GLN A 35 -20.00 12.44 8.95
N GLN A 36 -20.95 13.35 9.16
CA GLN A 36 -21.06 14.60 8.38
C GLN A 36 -19.83 15.47 8.52
N VAL A 37 -19.29 15.61 9.73
CA VAL A 37 -18.03 16.35 9.95
C VAL A 37 -16.88 15.74 9.18
N CYS A 38 -16.77 14.40 9.15
CA CYS A 38 -15.71 13.71 8.41
C CYS A 38 -15.89 13.86 6.89
N GLU A 39 -17.10 13.84 6.38
CA GLU A 39 -17.38 14.04 4.95
C GLU A 39 -17.02 15.45 4.50
N GLU A 40 -17.39 16.47 5.26
CA GLU A 40 -17.05 17.85 4.98
C GLU A 40 -15.53 18.08 5.05
N ALA A 41 -14.88 17.61 6.12
CA ALA A 41 -13.43 17.71 6.27
C ALA A 41 -12.66 17.00 5.13
N LEU A 42 -13.16 15.86 4.66
CA LEU A 42 -12.59 15.15 3.53
C LEU A 42 -12.69 15.97 2.24
N ARG A 43 -13.87 16.51 1.95
CA ARG A 43 -14.12 17.35 0.78
C ARG A 43 -13.22 18.59 0.77
N GLU A 44 -13.16 19.32 1.88
CA GLU A 44 -12.30 20.50 2.04
C GLU A 44 -10.83 20.17 1.91
N ASN A 45 -10.37 19.05 2.48
CA ASN A 45 -8.98 18.63 2.41
C ASN A 45 -8.57 18.26 0.98
N ILE A 46 -9.43 17.56 0.23
CA ILE A 46 -9.18 17.22 -1.19
C ILE A 46 -9.02 18.50 -2.01
N GLU A 47 -9.93 19.45 -1.83
CA GLU A 47 -9.89 20.74 -2.53
C GLU A 47 -8.62 21.54 -2.20
N ALA A 48 -8.30 21.69 -0.92
CA ALA A 48 -7.10 22.39 -0.49
C ALA A 48 -5.81 21.72 -1.01
N THR A 49 -5.80 20.38 -1.03
CA THR A 49 -4.67 19.61 -1.57
C THR A 49 -4.54 19.81 -3.07
N ARG A 50 -5.64 19.75 -3.81
CA ARG A 50 -5.69 19.99 -5.26
C ARG A 50 -5.14 21.35 -5.62
N LEU A 51 -5.57 22.41 -4.94
CA LEU A 51 -5.09 23.76 -5.17
C LEU A 51 -3.57 23.90 -4.93
N LYS A 52 -3.06 23.34 -3.84
CA LYS A 52 -1.62 23.33 -3.54
C LYS A 52 -0.81 22.54 -4.57
N GLN A 53 -1.36 21.43 -5.07
CA GLN A 53 -0.72 20.63 -6.12
C GLN A 53 -0.68 21.43 -7.44
N GLN A 54 -1.76 22.08 -7.83
CA GLN A 54 -1.81 22.93 -9.02
C GLN A 54 -0.80 24.06 -8.96
N GLU A 55 -0.71 24.80 -7.84
CA GLU A 55 0.32 25.81 -7.64
C GLU A 55 1.74 25.24 -7.78
N ARG A 56 1.98 24.07 -7.20
CA ARG A 56 3.29 23.41 -7.25
C ARG A 56 3.65 22.97 -8.66
N ILE A 57 2.68 22.44 -9.39
CA ILE A 57 2.83 22.06 -10.80
C ILE A 57 3.18 23.27 -11.63
N GLN A 58 2.45 24.39 -11.49
CA GLN A 58 2.75 25.63 -12.18
C GLN A 58 4.16 26.14 -11.90
N LYS A 59 4.57 26.20 -10.63
CA LYS A 59 5.91 26.66 -10.23
C LYS A 59 7.04 25.78 -10.76
N ASN A 60 6.79 24.50 -11.01
CA ASN A 60 7.79 23.51 -11.40
C ASN A 60 7.44 22.83 -12.74
N TYR A 61 6.69 23.48 -13.60
CA TYR A 61 6.11 22.88 -14.80
C TYR A 61 7.13 22.15 -15.68
N ALA A 62 8.28 22.77 -15.96
CA ALA A 62 9.32 22.15 -16.79
C ALA A 62 9.89 20.85 -16.19
N ARG A 63 9.94 20.75 -14.84
CA ARG A 63 10.36 19.52 -14.15
C ARG A 63 9.30 18.43 -14.27
N TYR A 64 8.03 18.78 -14.04
CA TYR A 64 6.93 17.83 -14.12
C TYR A 64 6.73 17.30 -15.55
N GLN A 65 6.90 18.15 -16.55
CA GLN A 65 6.87 17.72 -17.96
C GLN A 65 7.91 16.64 -18.29
N LYS A 66 9.12 16.74 -17.70
CA LYS A 66 10.19 15.72 -17.91
C LYS A 66 9.92 14.40 -17.19
N LEU A 67 9.06 14.40 -16.17
CA LEU A 67 8.74 13.21 -15.38
C LEU A 67 7.50 12.46 -15.89
N ARG A 68 6.81 13.01 -16.89
CA ARG A 68 5.62 12.38 -17.49
C ARG A 68 6.05 11.26 -18.42
N GLU A 69 5.44 10.10 -18.26
CA GLU A 69 5.61 8.98 -19.20
C GLU A 69 4.95 9.31 -20.55
N ASN A 70 3.78 9.97 -20.50
CA ASN A 70 3.08 10.47 -21.67
C ASN A 70 2.93 12.00 -21.57
N PRO A 71 3.59 12.80 -22.45
CA PRO A 71 3.51 14.27 -22.42
C PRO A 71 2.13 14.84 -22.72
N GLU A 72 1.24 14.06 -23.34
CA GLU A 72 -0.12 14.49 -23.71
C GLU A 72 -1.13 14.32 -22.57
N GLU A 73 -0.80 13.52 -21.55
CA GLU A 73 -1.66 13.33 -20.39
C GLU A 73 -1.54 14.47 -19.39
N ASP A 74 -2.65 14.88 -18.79
CA ASP A 74 -2.65 15.87 -17.71
C ASP A 74 -2.01 15.32 -16.43
N ILE A 75 -1.34 16.21 -15.70
CA ILE A 75 -0.76 15.85 -14.40
C ILE A 75 -1.91 15.72 -13.41
N GLN A 76 -2.13 14.50 -12.95
CA GLN A 76 -3.21 14.18 -12.03
C GLN A 76 -3.02 14.90 -10.68
N THR A 77 -4.11 15.49 -10.21
CA THR A 77 -4.19 16.12 -8.88
C THR A 77 -5.21 15.39 -8.01
N ALA A 78 -5.23 15.67 -6.71
CA ALA A 78 -6.17 15.04 -5.79
C ALA A 78 -7.63 15.31 -6.19
N GLN A 79 -8.41 14.26 -6.39
CA GLN A 79 -9.83 14.32 -6.74
C GLN A 79 -10.68 13.41 -5.83
N THR A 80 -10.06 12.41 -5.26
CA THR A 80 -10.75 11.38 -4.49
C THR A 80 -10.05 11.12 -3.16
N GLY A 81 -10.78 10.54 -2.20
CA GLY A 81 -10.20 10.19 -0.92
C GLY A 81 -11.18 9.42 -0.03
N ALA A 82 -10.69 8.98 1.12
CA ALA A 82 -11.49 8.35 2.15
C ALA A 82 -11.00 8.71 3.55
N ILE A 83 -11.91 8.69 4.51
CA ILE A 83 -11.62 8.78 5.95
C ILE A 83 -12.31 7.62 6.65
N VAL A 84 -11.59 6.94 7.53
CA VAL A 84 -12.16 5.97 8.48
C VAL A 84 -11.75 6.37 9.88
N VAL A 85 -12.72 6.47 10.77
CA VAL A 85 -12.48 6.72 12.19
C VAL A 85 -12.99 5.55 13.00
N MET A 86 -12.09 4.95 13.76
CA MET A 86 -12.36 3.76 14.57
C MET A 86 -12.12 4.05 16.06
N GLU A 87 -13.01 3.58 16.89
CA GLU A 87 -12.83 3.60 18.33
C GLU A 87 -11.81 2.53 18.74
N VAL A 88 -10.65 2.94 19.25
CA VAL A 88 -9.51 2.03 19.52
C VAL A 88 -9.86 0.91 20.49
N LYS A 89 -10.71 1.17 21.50
CA LYS A 89 -11.04 0.17 22.54
C LYS A 89 -11.97 -0.93 22.05
N THR A 90 -12.86 -0.64 21.12
CA THR A 90 -13.93 -1.55 20.71
C THR A 90 -13.82 -2.02 19.25
N GLY A 91 -12.98 -1.36 18.44
CA GLY A 91 -12.92 -1.58 17.00
C GLY A 91 -14.13 -1.05 16.23
N LYS A 92 -15.08 -0.36 16.89
CA LYS A 92 -16.26 0.17 16.21
C LYS A 92 -15.92 1.33 15.31
N ILE A 93 -16.41 1.27 14.07
CA ILE A 93 -16.27 2.36 13.11
C ILE A 93 -17.28 3.44 13.49
N LYS A 94 -16.78 4.66 13.75
CA LYS A 94 -17.56 5.84 14.11
C LYS A 94 -17.88 6.73 12.92
N ALA A 95 -16.99 6.77 11.93
CA ALA A 95 -17.22 7.41 10.65
C ALA A 95 -16.48 6.65 9.55
N MET A 96 -17.08 6.60 8.35
CA MET A 96 -16.50 6.03 7.14
C MET A 96 -16.94 6.90 5.96
N ALA A 97 -16.12 7.85 5.57
CA ALA A 97 -16.38 8.79 4.49
C ALA A 97 -15.59 8.41 3.22
N SER A 98 -16.23 8.56 2.08
CA SER A 98 -15.63 8.37 0.74
C SER A 98 -16.01 9.56 -0.14
N ASN A 99 -15.06 10.09 -0.90
CA ASN A 99 -15.31 11.21 -1.82
C ASN A 99 -14.80 10.85 -3.25
N PRO A 100 -15.54 11.20 -4.31
CA PRO A 100 -16.83 11.86 -4.33
C PRO A 100 -17.96 11.00 -3.76
N GLN A 101 -19.02 11.65 -3.33
CA GLN A 101 -20.25 11.04 -2.83
C GLN A 101 -21.34 11.07 -3.88
N TYR A 102 -22.41 10.32 -3.67
CA TYR A 102 -23.62 10.37 -4.44
C TYR A 102 -24.84 10.30 -3.52
N ASP A 103 -25.98 10.80 -3.98
CA ASP A 103 -27.24 10.63 -3.28
C ASP A 103 -27.82 9.23 -3.60
N PRO A 104 -27.96 8.31 -2.61
CA PRO A 104 -28.50 6.99 -2.88
C PRO A 104 -29.96 7.01 -3.32
N ASN A 105 -30.69 8.11 -3.11
CA ASN A 105 -32.07 8.26 -3.56
C ASN A 105 -32.20 8.30 -5.09
N VAL A 106 -31.13 8.61 -5.82
CA VAL A 106 -31.10 8.55 -7.29
C VAL A 106 -31.58 7.21 -7.85
N PHE A 107 -31.43 6.13 -7.09
CA PHE A 107 -31.89 4.79 -7.51
C PHE A 107 -33.36 4.51 -7.21
N THR A 108 -34.08 5.43 -6.54
CA THR A 108 -35.47 5.19 -6.08
C THR A 108 -36.45 5.23 -7.25
N ASP A 109 -36.31 6.21 -8.14
CA ASP A 109 -37.24 6.46 -9.23
C ASP A 109 -36.70 6.01 -10.60
N GLY A 110 -35.52 5.40 -10.60
CA GLY A 110 -34.77 5.01 -11.79
C GLY A 110 -33.67 6.03 -12.10
N VAL A 111 -32.60 5.57 -12.71
CA VAL A 111 -31.43 6.41 -13.07
C VAL A 111 -31.60 6.86 -14.51
N ASP A 112 -31.57 8.16 -14.76
CA ASP A 112 -31.57 8.69 -16.10
C ASP A 112 -30.14 8.65 -16.74
N GLU A 113 -30.02 9.12 -17.99
CA GLU A 113 -28.76 9.04 -18.73
C GLU A 113 -27.69 10.00 -18.17
N GLU A 114 -28.07 11.17 -17.67
CA GLU A 114 -27.16 12.16 -17.08
C GLU A 114 -26.67 11.66 -15.72
N GLU A 115 -27.55 11.15 -14.90
CA GLU A 115 -27.22 10.50 -13.64
C GLU A 115 -26.32 9.26 -13.84
N MET A 116 -26.61 8.47 -14.88
CA MET A 116 -25.79 7.31 -15.23
C MET A 116 -24.35 7.73 -15.58
N GLN A 117 -24.18 8.80 -16.36
CA GLN A 117 -22.86 9.35 -16.69
C GLN A 117 -22.15 9.91 -15.45
N THR A 118 -22.89 10.57 -14.57
CA THR A 118 -22.34 11.10 -13.31
C THR A 118 -21.87 10.00 -12.37
N LEU A 119 -22.61 8.89 -12.29
CA LEU A 119 -22.31 7.79 -11.38
C LEU A 119 -21.26 6.82 -11.93
N PHE A 120 -21.30 6.52 -13.23
CA PHE A 120 -20.54 5.42 -13.85
C PHE A 120 -19.75 5.82 -15.09
N GLY A 121 -19.81 7.08 -15.55
CA GLY A 121 -19.04 7.56 -16.68
C GLY A 121 -17.52 7.49 -16.44
N GLU A 122 -16.74 7.46 -17.50
CA GLU A 122 -15.26 7.33 -17.42
C GLU A 122 -14.60 8.42 -16.56
N ASN A 123 -15.16 9.64 -16.57
CA ASN A 123 -14.66 10.79 -15.81
C ASN A 123 -15.41 11.04 -14.49
N SER A 124 -16.27 10.12 -14.07
CA SER A 124 -17.11 10.30 -12.87
C SER A 124 -16.34 10.25 -11.55
N ASN A 125 -15.07 9.84 -11.58
CA ASN A 125 -14.31 9.49 -10.37
C ASN A 125 -15.01 8.42 -9.50
N GLN A 126 -15.90 7.62 -10.09
CA GLN A 126 -16.58 6.48 -9.47
C GLN A 126 -17.17 6.79 -8.08
N PRO A 127 -18.18 7.68 -7.97
CA PRO A 127 -18.75 8.06 -6.67
C PRO A 127 -19.41 6.88 -5.93
N THR A 128 -19.85 5.84 -6.65
CA THR A 128 -20.44 4.63 -6.08
C THR A 128 -19.41 3.70 -5.42
N LEU A 129 -18.10 3.92 -5.64
CA LEU A 129 -17.05 3.13 -5.01
C LEU A 129 -16.81 3.59 -3.57
N ASN A 130 -17.04 2.71 -2.61
CA ASN A 130 -16.63 2.95 -1.23
C ASN A 130 -15.11 2.83 -1.11
N ARG A 131 -14.40 3.94 -1.19
CA ARG A 131 -12.93 3.98 -1.18
C ARG A 131 -12.31 3.60 0.14
N ALA A 132 -13.08 3.67 1.24
CA ALA A 132 -12.59 3.27 2.55
C ALA A 132 -12.22 1.77 2.61
N ILE A 133 -12.86 0.94 1.79
CA ILE A 133 -12.67 -0.51 1.77
C ILE A 133 -12.35 -1.06 0.36
N GLY A 134 -12.66 -0.31 -0.68
CA GLY A 134 -12.63 -0.76 -2.08
C GLY A 134 -11.40 -0.31 -2.87
N ILE A 135 -10.42 0.35 -2.26
CA ILE A 135 -9.16 0.72 -2.93
C ILE A 135 -7.94 0.27 -2.15
N ARG A 136 -6.82 0.14 -2.86
CA ARG A 136 -5.51 -0.11 -2.27
C ARG A 136 -4.61 1.07 -2.59
N THR A 137 -4.03 1.66 -1.55
CA THR A 137 -3.04 2.73 -1.69
C THR A 137 -1.77 2.37 -0.96
N ALA A 138 -0.63 2.83 -1.50
CA ALA A 138 0.64 2.67 -0.80
C ALA A 138 0.61 3.48 0.52
N PRO A 139 0.92 2.85 1.67
CA PRO A 139 0.84 3.51 2.97
C PRO A 139 1.89 4.61 3.16
N GLY A 140 2.93 4.63 2.32
CA GLY A 140 4.02 5.58 2.44
C GLY A 140 4.73 5.48 3.79
N SER A 141 5.14 6.63 4.33
CA SER A 141 5.96 6.70 5.56
C SER A 141 5.25 6.24 6.83
N ILE A 142 3.93 6.10 6.85
CA ILE A 142 3.26 5.50 8.02
C ILE A 142 3.65 4.03 8.22
N PHE A 143 4.00 3.31 7.16
CA PHE A 143 4.48 1.93 7.27
C PHE A 143 5.82 1.79 8.01
N LYS A 144 6.57 2.87 8.19
CA LYS A 144 7.82 2.88 8.96
C LYS A 144 7.65 2.44 10.41
N MET A 145 6.48 2.70 10.99
CA MET A 145 6.16 2.19 12.35
C MET A 145 6.14 0.66 12.38
N ALA A 146 5.49 0.03 11.41
CA ALA A 146 5.47 -1.43 11.28
C ALA A 146 6.88 -2.00 10.99
N THR A 147 7.65 -1.32 10.13
CA THR A 147 9.03 -1.70 9.83
C THR A 147 9.93 -1.61 11.07
N GLY A 148 9.84 -0.53 11.83
CA GLY A 148 10.59 -0.35 13.07
C GLY A 148 10.23 -1.39 14.13
N PHE A 149 8.92 -1.65 14.28
CA PHE A 149 8.43 -2.69 15.18
C PHE A 149 8.97 -4.07 14.80
N ALA A 150 8.89 -4.44 13.52
CA ALA A 150 9.45 -5.69 13.03
C ALA A 150 10.96 -5.77 13.28
N GLY A 151 11.70 -4.66 13.09
CA GLY A 151 13.13 -4.57 13.36
C GLY A 151 13.50 -4.86 14.83
N LEU A 152 12.71 -4.35 15.76
CA LEU A 152 12.88 -4.61 17.19
C LEU A 152 12.53 -6.07 17.54
N MET A 153 11.42 -6.58 17.03
CA MET A 153 10.95 -7.94 17.32
C MET A 153 11.88 -9.03 16.77
N GLU A 154 12.51 -8.78 15.64
CA GLU A 154 13.50 -9.68 15.03
C GLU A 154 14.93 -9.50 15.58
N GLY A 155 15.15 -8.54 16.46
CA GLY A 155 16.49 -8.20 16.94
C GLY A 155 17.43 -7.65 15.87
N ALA A 156 16.88 -7.25 14.71
CA ALA A 156 17.64 -6.63 13.62
C ALA A 156 18.16 -5.23 13.99
N ILE A 157 17.48 -4.60 14.94
CA ILE A 157 17.87 -3.37 15.62
C ILE A 157 17.48 -3.42 17.10
N THR A 158 18.12 -2.59 17.92
CA THR A 158 17.69 -2.23 19.27
C THR A 158 17.23 -0.77 19.29
N ILE A 159 16.67 -0.32 20.40
CA ILE A 159 16.30 1.10 20.57
C ILE A 159 17.50 2.05 20.47
N ASP A 160 18.70 1.55 20.78
CA ASP A 160 19.97 2.30 20.78
C ASP A 160 20.76 2.13 19.48
N THR A 161 20.25 1.35 18.52
CA THR A 161 20.93 1.14 17.24
C THR A 161 20.98 2.44 16.45
N LEU A 162 22.19 2.91 16.13
CA LEU A 162 22.42 4.12 15.35
C LEU A 162 22.69 3.77 13.89
N ILE A 163 21.95 4.39 12.98
CA ILE A 163 22.14 4.29 11.52
C ILE A 163 22.27 5.70 10.94
N SER A 164 23.30 5.89 10.14
CA SER A 164 23.52 7.14 9.39
C SER A 164 23.06 6.98 7.95
N ASP A 165 22.37 8.00 7.43
CA ASP A 165 21.98 8.08 6.04
C ASP A 165 23.23 8.17 5.14
N ARG A 166 23.36 7.21 4.26
CA ARG A 166 24.42 7.14 3.24
C ARG A 166 23.82 7.08 1.83
N SER A 167 22.63 7.68 1.67
CA SER A 167 21.90 7.67 0.39
C SER A 167 22.79 7.97 -0.82
N PRO A 168 22.55 7.28 -1.93
CA PRO A 168 21.49 6.30 -2.18
C PRO A 168 21.69 4.96 -1.46
N TYR A 169 20.60 4.20 -1.25
CA TYR A 169 20.66 2.90 -0.60
C TYR A 169 21.05 1.81 -1.60
N TYR A 170 22.22 1.21 -1.40
CA TYR A 170 22.74 0.13 -2.23
C TYR A 170 22.77 -1.17 -1.45
N TYR A 171 21.94 -2.07 -1.85
CA TYR A 171 21.82 -3.35 -1.17
C TYR A 171 22.89 -4.37 -1.59
N PHE A 172 23.31 -4.37 -2.84
CA PHE A 172 24.24 -5.36 -3.41
C PHE A 172 25.63 -4.82 -3.77
N VAL A 173 25.97 -3.61 -3.39
CA VAL A 173 27.23 -3.03 -3.79
C VAL A 173 28.20 -3.02 -2.61
N SER A 174 28.87 -4.15 -2.40
CA SER A 174 30.11 -4.22 -1.61
C SER A 174 31.29 -3.61 -2.36
N ASP A 175 31.20 -3.43 -3.68
CA ASP A 175 32.24 -2.86 -4.53
C ASP A 175 31.97 -1.38 -4.84
N PRO A 176 32.78 -0.44 -4.30
CA PRO A 176 32.61 0.99 -4.54
C PRO A 176 32.89 1.41 -6.00
N THR A 177 33.41 0.50 -6.84
CA THR A 177 33.67 0.77 -8.27
C THR A 177 32.45 0.48 -9.15
N VAL A 178 31.44 -0.24 -8.65
CA VAL A 178 30.23 -0.54 -9.40
C VAL A 178 29.41 0.73 -9.58
N LYS A 179 29.13 1.08 -10.83
CA LYS A 179 28.25 2.21 -11.16
C LYS A 179 26.87 1.98 -10.55
N VAL A 180 26.49 2.93 -9.74
CA VAL A 180 25.18 3.03 -9.12
C VAL A 180 24.07 3.03 -10.16
N GLU A 181 23.08 2.18 -10.01
CA GLU A 181 21.86 2.27 -10.80
C GLU A 181 21.20 3.64 -10.59
N ALA A 182 20.83 4.29 -11.68
CA ALA A 182 20.21 5.63 -11.65
C ALA A 182 18.92 5.71 -10.79
N ASN A 183 18.36 4.56 -10.44
CA ASN A 183 17.10 4.40 -9.72
C ASN A 183 17.27 3.87 -8.28
N ALA A 184 18.47 3.89 -7.70
CA ALA A 184 18.67 3.46 -6.32
C ALA A 184 17.83 4.35 -5.35
N PRO A 185 17.07 3.74 -4.42
CA PRO A 185 16.21 4.50 -3.53
C PRO A 185 17.04 5.39 -2.61
N SER A 186 16.58 6.62 -2.43
CA SER A 186 17.29 7.62 -1.62
C SER A 186 16.39 8.18 -0.53
N CYS A 187 17.01 8.71 0.51
CA CYS A 187 16.29 9.51 1.47
C CYS A 187 15.84 10.83 0.81
N TRP A 188 14.77 11.42 1.34
CA TRP A 188 14.22 12.68 0.86
C TRP A 188 15.11 13.89 1.16
N VAL A 189 16.02 13.76 2.12
CA VAL A 189 16.95 14.81 2.52
C VAL A 189 18.13 14.86 1.54
N GLY A 190 18.39 16.04 0.95
CA GLY A 190 19.50 16.22 0.00
C GLY A 190 20.89 16.23 0.66
N ASN A 191 20.97 16.46 1.97
CA ASN A 191 22.21 16.43 2.75
C ASN A 191 22.12 15.35 3.82
N THR A 192 22.80 14.24 3.59
CA THR A 192 22.80 13.07 4.47
C THR A 192 23.32 13.33 5.88
N ALA A 193 24.16 14.36 6.08
CA ALA A 193 24.63 14.76 7.41
C ALA A 193 23.50 15.14 8.37
N ARG A 194 22.35 15.58 7.87
CA ARG A 194 21.16 15.87 8.69
C ARG A 194 20.53 14.60 9.29
N HIS A 195 20.77 13.45 8.68
CA HIS A 195 20.29 12.15 9.11
C HIS A 195 21.43 11.23 9.56
N ALA A 196 22.47 11.83 10.17
CA ALA A 196 23.58 11.07 10.75
C ALA A 196 23.23 10.56 12.16
N ASN A 197 23.64 9.34 12.46
CA ASN A 197 23.52 8.69 13.77
C ASN A 197 22.09 8.75 14.38
N LEU A 198 21.10 8.41 13.57
CA LEU A 198 19.73 8.35 14.04
C LEU A 198 19.47 7.02 14.75
N ASP A 199 18.83 7.07 15.91
CA ASP A 199 18.14 5.93 16.51
C ASP A 199 16.73 5.78 15.92
N LEU A 200 15.99 4.76 16.36
CA LEU A 200 14.65 4.49 15.85
C LEU A 200 13.67 5.67 16.06
N ALA A 201 13.70 6.28 17.25
CA ALA A 201 12.78 7.37 17.59
C ALA A 201 13.05 8.63 16.74
N HIS A 202 14.32 9.01 16.63
CA HIS A 202 14.73 10.12 15.80
C HIS A 202 14.50 9.85 14.30
N ALA A 203 14.75 8.63 13.84
CA ALA A 203 14.48 8.23 12.44
C ALA A 203 13.00 8.31 12.09
N LEU A 204 12.09 7.94 13.02
CA LEU A 204 10.64 8.14 12.87
C LEU A 204 10.28 9.63 12.83
N ALA A 205 10.80 10.42 13.77
CA ALA A 205 10.50 11.84 13.89
C ALA A 205 10.87 12.64 12.62
N VAL A 206 12.04 12.32 12.02
CA VAL A 206 12.49 12.97 10.78
C VAL A 206 12.11 12.20 9.53
N SER A 207 11.39 11.09 9.67
CA SER A 207 10.97 10.22 8.55
C SER A 207 12.13 9.80 7.62
N CYS A 208 13.25 9.35 8.18
CA CYS A 208 14.43 8.96 7.40
C CYS A 208 14.18 7.70 6.57
N ASN A 209 14.18 7.81 5.25
CA ASN A 209 13.97 6.64 4.38
C ASN A 209 15.12 5.64 4.50
N TYR A 210 16.37 6.13 4.53
CA TYR A 210 17.54 5.27 4.55
C TYR A 210 17.57 4.35 5.78
N PHE A 211 17.23 4.89 6.96
CA PHE A 211 17.11 4.11 8.19
C PHE A 211 16.17 2.91 7.99
N PHE A 212 14.96 3.18 7.46
CA PHE A 212 13.94 2.15 7.29
C PHE A 212 14.20 1.22 6.11
N PHE A 213 14.92 1.64 5.07
CA PHE A 213 15.44 0.74 4.06
C PHE A 213 16.41 -0.27 4.69
N THR A 214 17.34 0.22 5.52
CA THR A 214 18.29 -0.63 6.24
C THR A 214 17.59 -1.62 7.17
N VAL A 215 16.61 -1.16 7.95
CA VAL A 215 15.85 -2.02 8.87
C VAL A 215 15.04 -3.07 8.09
N ALA A 216 14.31 -2.67 7.05
CA ALA A 216 13.52 -3.58 6.23
C ALA A 216 14.39 -4.65 5.56
N ASP A 217 15.58 -4.26 5.14
CA ASP A 217 16.56 -5.14 4.54
C ASP A 217 17.09 -6.17 5.53
N ARG A 218 17.43 -5.72 6.74
CA ARG A 218 17.86 -6.59 7.84
C ARG A 218 16.78 -7.58 8.28
N VAL A 219 15.53 -7.15 8.37
CA VAL A 219 14.38 -7.98 8.74
C VAL A 219 14.08 -9.02 7.66
N GLY A 220 14.18 -8.61 6.39
CA GLY A 220 13.74 -9.38 5.24
C GLY A 220 12.22 -9.32 5.04
N ILE A 221 11.80 -9.59 3.80
CA ILE A 221 10.41 -9.36 3.38
C ILE A 221 9.42 -10.30 4.07
N ASP A 222 9.80 -11.56 4.31
CA ASP A 222 8.89 -12.55 4.88
C ASP A 222 8.56 -12.25 6.34
N ARG A 223 9.58 -11.85 7.13
CA ARG A 223 9.40 -11.45 8.52
C ARG A 223 8.68 -10.10 8.63
N LEU A 224 8.97 -9.18 7.72
CA LEU A 224 8.23 -7.91 7.64
C LEU A 224 6.73 -8.17 7.37
N ASN A 225 6.40 -9.06 6.44
CA ASN A 225 5.03 -9.48 6.16
C ASN A 225 4.37 -10.16 7.35
N TYR A 226 5.09 -11.04 8.03
CA TYR A 226 4.60 -11.69 9.24
C TYR A 226 4.19 -10.66 10.31
N TRP A 227 5.08 -9.73 10.65
CA TRP A 227 4.80 -8.72 11.68
C TRP A 227 3.73 -7.73 11.25
N ALA A 228 3.71 -7.34 9.99
CA ALA A 228 2.63 -6.51 9.47
C ALA A 228 1.27 -7.21 9.52
N GLY A 229 1.23 -8.54 9.28
CA GLY A 229 0.04 -9.36 9.48
C GLY A 229 -0.39 -9.40 10.95
N GLN A 230 0.55 -9.56 11.90
CA GLN A 230 0.26 -9.52 13.33
C GLN A 230 -0.30 -8.15 13.80
N LEU A 231 0.08 -7.08 13.11
CA LEU A 231 -0.47 -5.73 13.33
C LEU A 231 -1.82 -5.49 12.61
N GLY A 232 -2.38 -6.50 11.94
CA GLY A 232 -3.65 -6.38 11.21
C GLY A 232 -3.55 -5.63 9.88
N LEU A 233 -2.34 -5.46 9.33
CA LEU A 233 -2.12 -4.71 8.08
C LEU A 233 -2.22 -5.59 6.83
N SER A 234 -2.67 -6.84 6.95
CA SER A 234 -2.89 -7.75 5.82
C SER A 234 -4.22 -8.48 5.94
N GLY A 235 -4.73 -8.95 4.80
CA GLY A 235 -6.03 -9.62 4.75
C GLY A 235 -7.20 -8.66 4.70
N THR A 236 -8.36 -9.12 5.16
CA THR A 236 -9.57 -8.33 5.35
C THR A 236 -9.73 -7.94 6.82
N THR A 237 -10.38 -6.82 7.09
CA THR A 237 -10.60 -6.33 8.46
C THR A 237 -11.81 -6.99 9.13
N GLY A 238 -12.68 -7.65 8.33
CA GLY A 238 -13.94 -8.22 8.78
C GLY A 238 -15.06 -7.18 8.91
N VAL A 239 -14.94 -6.03 8.24
CA VAL A 239 -16.06 -5.08 8.13
C VAL A 239 -17.23 -5.76 7.43
N GLU A 240 -18.44 -5.62 7.99
CA GLU A 240 -19.65 -6.30 7.49
C GLU A 240 -20.26 -5.61 6.25
N LEU A 241 -19.39 -5.11 5.34
CA LEU A 241 -19.79 -4.47 4.09
C LEU A 241 -19.22 -5.26 2.90
N PRO A 242 -19.99 -5.40 1.81
CA PRO A 242 -19.49 -6.03 0.60
C PRO A 242 -18.43 -5.16 -0.09
N GLY A 243 -17.50 -5.80 -0.79
CA GLY A 243 -16.51 -5.11 -1.61
C GLY A 243 -15.22 -4.72 -0.87
N GLU A 244 -15.00 -5.21 0.34
CA GLU A 244 -13.70 -5.05 1.01
C GLU A 244 -12.61 -5.79 0.23
N LEU A 245 -11.54 -5.08 -0.10
CA LEU A 245 -10.38 -5.65 -0.75
C LEU A 245 -9.42 -6.25 0.27
N SER A 246 -9.07 -7.52 0.09
CA SER A 246 -8.00 -8.14 0.86
C SER A 246 -6.67 -7.48 0.55
N VAL A 247 -5.96 -7.02 1.57
CA VAL A 247 -4.65 -6.38 1.43
C VAL A 247 -3.56 -7.43 1.48
N GLN A 248 -2.66 -7.39 0.49
CA GLN A 248 -1.40 -8.12 0.51
C GLN A 248 -0.27 -7.11 0.67
N ILE A 249 0.55 -7.33 1.68
CA ILE A 249 1.80 -6.60 1.83
C ILE A 249 2.78 -7.22 0.84
N GLY A 250 3.57 -6.39 0.17
CA GLY A 250 4.49 -6.85 -0.87
C GLY A 250 5.35 -8.03 -0.39
N GLY A 251 5.64 -8.97 -1.27
CA GLY A 251 6.41 -10.17 -0.94
C GLY A 251 7.08 -10.74 -2.18
N GLN A 252 7.80 -11.83 -2.01
CA GLN A 252 8.46 -12.51 -3.13
C GLN A 252 7.45 -12.98 -4.17
N SER A 253 6.30 -13.51 -3.73
CA SER A 253 5.20 -13.92 -4.59
C SER A 253 4.59 -12.80 -5.42
N VAL A 254 4.72 -11.55 -4.97
CA VAL A 254 4.25 -10.37 -5.73
C VAL A 254 5.30 -9.91 -6.76
N ARG A 255 6.58 -10.19 -6.50
CA ARG A 255 7.67 -9.85 -7.44
C ARG A 255 7.90 -10.93 -8.49
N TYR A 256 7.66 -12.18 -8.13
CA TYR A 256 7.76 -13.28 -9.07
C TYR A 256 6.42 -13.48 -9.77
N ASP A 257 6.38 -13.07 -11.02
CA ASP A 257 5.22 -13.23 -11.89
C ASP A 257 5.41 -14.52 -12.70
N ASN A 258 4.70 -15.57 -12.34
CA ASN A 258 4.76 -16.86 -13.01
C ASN A 258 4.23 -16.83 -14.46
N THR A 259 3.61 -15.73 -14.89
CA THR A 259 3.19 -15.51 -16.28
C THR A 259 4.31 -14.93 -17.15
N LYS A 260 5.40 -14.45 -16.54
CA LYS A 260 6.56 -13.89 -17.23
C LYS A 260 7.70 -14.91 -17.34
N THR A 261 8.48 -14.79 -18.41
CA THR A 261 9.67 -15.62 -18.58
C THR A 261 10.80 -15.22 -17.61
N LEU A 262 11.73 -16.13 -17.33
CA LEU A 262 12.87 -15.85 -16.46
C LEU A 262 13.70 -14.64 -16.94
N SER A 263 13.85 -14.47 -18.25
CA SER A 263 14.57 -13.32 -18.83
C SER A 263 13.88 -11.98 -18.56
N GLN A 264 12.56 -11.96 -18.51
CA GLN A 264 11.77 -10.76 -18.17
C GLN A 264 11.83 -10.38 -16.69
N GLN A 265 12.30 -11.27 -15.84
CA GLN A 265 12.38 -11.12 -14.39
C GLN A 265 13.81 -11.25 -13.85
N SER A 266 14.81 -11.26 -14.73
CA SER A 266 16.20 -11.58 -14.39
C SER A 266 16.78 -10.70 -13.26
N SER A 267 16.39 -9.43 -13.18
CA SER A 267 16.82 -8.52 -12.12
C SER A 267 16.27 -8.84 -10.73
N ALA A 268 15.14 -9.57 -10.65
CA ALA A 268 14.51 -9.94 -9.38
C ALA A 268 15.02 -11.28 -8.82
N ILE A 269 15.57 -12.15 -9.68
CA ILE A 269 15.93 -13.53 -9.32
C ILE A 269 17.06 -13.60 -8.29
N PRO A 270 18.17 -12.87 -8.40
CA PRO A 270 19.25 -12.93 -7.41
C PRO A 270 18.74 -12.56 -6.00
N ARG A 271 17.85 -11.58 -5.92
CA ARG A 271 17.26 -11.15 -4.66
C ARG A 271 16.33 -12.21 -4.05
N LEU A 272 15.53 -12.88 -4.89
CA LEU A 272 14.67 -13.98 -4.45
C LEU A 272 15.50 -15.13 -3.87
N ILE A 273 16.58 -15.52 -4.56
CA ILE A 273 17.49 -16.57 -4.11
C ILE A 273 18.15 -16.18 -2.79
N TYR A 274 18.68 -14.96 -2.70
CA TYR A 274 19.28 -14.46 -1.45
C TYR A 274 18.33 -14.54 -0.26
N ASN A 275 17.10 -14.05 -0.42
CA ASN A 275 16.12 -14.06 0.66
C ASN A 275 15.75 -15.49 1.10
N GLN A 276 15.66 -16.43 0.15
CA GLN A 276 15.44 -17.85 0.47
C GLN A 276 16.61 -18.46 1.24
N ILE A 277 17.85 -18.17 0.81
CA ILE A 277 19.07 -18.62 1.50
C ILE A 277 19.11 -18.05 2.92
N ALA A 278 18.88 -16.75 3.08
CA ALA A 278 18.93 -16.10 4.39
C ALA A 278 17.85 -16.64 5.35
N ALA A 279 16.63 -16.87 4.83
CA ALA A 279 15.55 -17.48 5.63
C ALA A 279 15.89 -18.91 6.06
N HIS A 280 16.40 -19.73 5.15
CA HIS A 280 16.78 -21.13 5.41
C HIS A 280 17.93 -21.24 6.42
N LEU A 281 18.96 -20.39 6.26
CA LEU A 281 20.06 -20.33 7.21
C LEU A 281 19.60 -19.97 8.62
N ARG A 282 18.67 -19.02 8.75
CA ARG A 282 18.08 -18.64 10.05
C ARG A 282 17.41 -19.83 10.69
N THR A 283 16.53 -20.53 9.96
CA THR A 283 15.84 -21.74 10.46
C THR A 283 16.84 -22.82 10.91
N ILE A 284 17.86 -23.12 10.10
CA ILE A 284 18.87 -24.12 10.44
C ILE A 284 19.63 -23.73 11.70
N MET A 285 19.99 -22.45 11.84
CA MET A 285 20.72 -21.96 13.02
C MET A 285 19.86 -21.98 14.27
N GLU A 286 18.60 -21.60 14.18
CA GLU A 286 17.61 -21.68 15.27
C GLU A 286 17.44 -23.15 15.73
N GLU A 287 17.25 -24.09 14.80
CA GLU A 287 17.13 -25.53 15.10
C GLU A 287 18.41 -26.11 15.71
N ALA A 288 19.57 -25.62 15.31
CA ALA A 288 20.87 -26.02 15.85
C ALA A 288 21.23 -25.32 17.18
N GLY A 289 20.40 -24.40 17.67
CA GLY A 289 20.66 -23.62 18.87
C GLY A 289 21.82 -22.63 18.73
N ILE A 290 22.16 -22.23 17.50
CA ILE A 290 23.26 -21.31 17.21
C ILE A 290 22.71 -19.88 17.19
N ASN A 291 23.10 -19.07 18.16
CA ASN A 291 22.81 -17.63 18.20
C ASN A 291 23.77 -16.86 17.28
N ALA A 292 23.45 -16.81 16.00
CA ALA A 292 24.20 -16.00 15.06
C ALA A 292 23.71 -14.55 15.07
N THR A 293 24.67 -13.61 15.05
CA THR A 293 24.31 -12.20 14.83
C THR A 293 23.78 -12.00 13.42
N TYR A 294 22.99 -10.93 13.24
CA TYR A 294 22.50 -10.55 11.93
C TYR A 294 23.64 -10.42 10.89
N GLU A 295 24.76 -9.81 11.24
CA GLU A 295 25.94 -9.66 10.36
C GLU A 295 26.52 -11.01 9.91
N GLN A 296 26.59 -11.98 10.82
CA GLN A 296 27.05 -13.34 10.51
C GLN A 296 26.12 -14.05 9.53
N LEU A 297 24.80 -13.95 9.76
CA LEU A 297 23.79 -14.51 8.85
C LEU A 297 23.85 -13.88 7.46
N THR A 298 23.94 -12.55 7.38
CA THR A 298 24.05 -11.81 6.13
C THR A 298 25.30 -12.22 5.37
N HIS A 299 26.46 -12.25 6.01
CA HIS A 299 27.72 -12.65 5.38
C HIS A 299 27.68 -14.08 4.84
N CYS A 300 27.10 -15.03 5.59
CA CYS A 300 26.91 -16.39 5.12
C CYS A 300 25.97 -16.47 3.90
N ALA A 301 24.86 -15.74 3.92
CA ALA A 301 23.90 -15.73 2.82
C ALA A 301 24.48 -15.12 1.53
N GLU A 302 25.24 -14.03 1.65
CA GLU A 302 25.96 -13.41 0.53
C GLU A 302 26.96 -14.36 -0.08
N ARG A 303 27.76 -15.02 0.73
CA ARG A 303 28.76 -15.98 0.29
C ARG A 303 28.16 -17.18 -0.44
N LEU A 304 27.03 -17.71 0.05
CA LEU A 304 26.31 -18.78 -0.60
C LEU A 304 25.69 -18.34 -1.94
N LEU A 305 25.14 -17.14 -2.00
CA LEU A 305 24.62 -16.57 -3.23
C LEU A 305 25.71 -16.42 -4.29
N GLU A 306 26.87 -15.86 -3.93
CA GLU A 306 28.03 -15.74 -4.84
C GLU A 306 28.43 -17.10 -5.42
N LEU A 307 28.53 -18.14 -4.58
CA LEU A 307 28.89 -19.49 -4.99
C LEU A 307 27.86 -20.08 -5.96
N LEU A 308 26.58 -19.87 -5.70
CA LEU A 308 25.49 -20.34 -6.58
C LEU A 308 25.50 -19.62 -7.93
N LEU A 309 25.71 -18.31 -7.93
CA LEU A 309 25.76 -17.53 -9.18
C LEU A 309 26.97 -17.89 -10.06
N VAL A 310 28.11 -18.20 -9.45
CA VAL A 310 29.29 -18.71 -10.18
C VAL A 310 29.02 -20.07 -10.80
N GLN A 311 28.35 -20.98 -10.09
CA GLN A 311 28.00 -22.30 -10.64
C GLN A 311 26.95 -22.25 -11.76
N LEU A 312 26.03 -21.28 -11.72
CA LEU A 312 25.00 -21.10 -12.75
C LEU A 312 25.54 -20.41 -14.01
N SER A 313 26.71 -19.79 -13.94
CA SER A 313 27.37 -19.12 -15.08
C SER A 313 28.35 -20.01 -15.85
N GLN A 314 28.61 -21.24 -15.39
CA GLN A 314 29.36 -22.31 -16.06
C GLN A 314 28.43 -23.25 -16.80
#